data_b917b8c47c4e56ef4d523a9eaf7ce8cb
#
_entry.id   b917b8c47c4e56ef4d523a9eaf7ce8cb
#
_cell.length_a   1.000
_cell.length_b   1.000
_cell.length_c   1.000
_cell.angle_alpha   90.00
_cell.angle_beta   90.00
_cell.angle_gamma   90.00
#
_symmetry.space_group_name_H-M   'P 1'
#
loop_
_entity.id
_entity.type
_entity.pdbx_description
1 polymer ?
#
loop_
_entity_poly.entity_id
_entity_poly.type
_entity_poly.pdbx_seq_one_letter_code
_entity_poly.pdbx_strand_id
1 'polypeptide(L)'
;LANPLAAVCRSMIRESGLPVVGLCEQWAVTKRFFAKALDVDEQELELNSVGTNHLTWAIGLEHNGKEILEETIEDLHRPERKDLLGEVPVSARIYKAFGVWPTGTEEHIAEFFNYFLTPETNGGADLGMRIRHTSEEQWDARWEERESWASDAPIDHLLGPSGENAVEIIAALEGYRDPLDEMVNIPNNGLIDNLPHEAIIELPGRVVKGGVEGISIGPLPMAVREILSRRVTQQEIQIDAALSGDRDLALRGLLFDDQITSLEVAEQILDASLKANEKYLPRFL
;
A
#
# COMPACT_ATOMS: atom_id res chain seq x y z
N LEU A 1 -10.61 3.61 -5.96
CA LEU A 1 -10.09 4.71 -5.12
C LEU A 1 -8.57 4.65 -5.00
N ALA A 2 -7.95 5.80 -4.84
CA ALA A 2 -6.50 5.95 -4.71
C ALA A 2 -6.09 6.49 -3.32
N ASN A 3 -4.82 6.80 -3.15
CA ASN A 3 -4.19 7.23 -1.91
C ASN A 3 -4.84 8.48 -1.24
N PRO A 4 -5.03 8.50 0.08
CA PRO A 4 -4.76 7.44 1.06
C PRO A 4 -5.86 6.37 1.07
N LEU A 5 -5.60 5.27 0.38
CA LEU A 5 -6.61 4.31 -0.08
C LEU A 5 -7.42 3.70 1.06
N ALA A 6 -6.78 3.11 2.06
CA ALA A 6 -7.48 2.42 3.13
C ALA A 6 -8.36 3.39 3.96
N ALA A 7 -7.84 4.57 4.31
CA ALA A 7 -8.60 5.58 5.05
C ALA A 7 -9.79 6.13 4.25
N VAL A 8 -9.61 6.36 2.94
CA VAL A 8 -10.69 6.84 2.06
C VAL A 8 -11.76 5.75 1.87
N CYS A 9 -11.37 4.50 1.59
CA CYS A 9 -12.32 3.39 1.49
C CYS A 9 -13.12 3.23 2.79
N ARG A 10 -12.43 3.23 3.94
CA ARG A 10 -13.05 3.06 5.25
C ARG A 10 -14.03 4.19 5.57
N SER A 11 -13.62 5.44 5.36
CA SER A 11 -14.49 6.59 5.62
C SER A 11 -15.73 6.61 4.71
N MET A 12 -15.58 6.29 3.43
CA MET A 12 -16.71 6.22 2.51
C MET A 12 -17.71 5.12 2.90
N ILE A 13 -17.22 3.92 3.23
CA ILE A 13 -18.10 2.82 3.67
C ILE A 13 -18.82 3.21 4.96
N ARG A 14 -18.08 3.76 5.94
CA ARG A 14 -18.62 4.12 7.25
C ARG A 14 -19.66 5.22 7.18
N GLU A 15 -19.41 6.28 6.42
CA GLU A 15 -20.25 7.47 6.40
C GLU A 15 -21.38 7.44 5.36
N SER A 16 -21.22 6.68 4.28
CA SER A 16 -22.22 6.62 3.22
C SER A 16 -22.90 5.28 3.05
N GLY A 17 -22.31 4.21 3.58
CA GLY A 17 -22.78 2.84 3.35
C GLY A 17 -22.62 2.36 1.91
N LEU A 18 -21.90 3.11 1.05
CA LEU A 18 -21.68 2.72 -0.34
C LEU A 18 -20.71 1.52 -0.40
N PRO A 19 -20.94 0.58 -1.33
CA PRO A 19 -19.95 -0.44 -1.62
C PRO A 19 -18.72 0.21 -2.26
N VAL A 20 -17.53 -0.07 -1.71
CA VAL A 20 -16.28 0.51 -2.17
C VAL A 20 -15.25 -0.59 -2.31
N VAL A 21 -14.53 -0.56 -3.42
CA VAL A 21 -13.35 -1.38 -3.68
C VAL A 21 -12.18 -0.46 -3.96
N GLY A 22 -11.07 -0.65 -3.26
CA GLY A 22 -9.83 0.06 -3.52
C GLY A 22 -8.90 -0.78 -4.38
N LEU A 23 -8.08 -0.13 -5.21
CA LEU A 23 -7.14 -0.77 -6.14
C LEU A 23 -5.75 -0.20 -5.91
N CYS A 24 -4.75 -1.08 -5.91
CA CYS A 24 -3.35 -0.71 -5.83
C CYS A 24 -2.49 -1.81 -6.45
N GLU A 25 -1.40 -1.42 -7.12
CA GLU A 25 -0.49 -2.34 -7.81
C GLU A 25 0.86 -2.54 -7.10
N GLN A 26 1.03 -2.03 -5.89
CA GLN A 26 2.33 -2.09 -5.19
C GLN A 26 2.84 -3.53 -5.00
N TRP A 27 1.95 -4.48 -4.74
CA TRP A 27 2.28 -5.91 -4.64
C TRP A 27 2.93 -6.47 -5.91
N ALA A 28 2.57 -5.96 -7.09
CA ALA A 28 3.10 -6.41 -8.38
C ALA A 28 4.60 -6.11 -8.55
N VAL A 29 5.15 -5.13 -7.83
CA VAL A 29 6.59 -4.87 -7.81
C VAL A 29 7.36 -6.09 -7.29
N THR A 30 6.86 -6.71 -6.22
CA THR A 30 7.46 -7.93 -5.66
C THR A 30 7.27 -9.12 -6.61
N LYS A 31 6.14 -9.24 -7.29
CA LYS A 31 5.93 -10.27 -8.31
C LYS A 31 6.97 -10.18 -9.42
N ARG A 32 7.20 -8.97 -9.94
CA ARG A 32 8.25 -8.71 -10.95
C ARG A 32 9.65 -9.05 -10.46
N PHE A 33 9.94 -8.72 -9.19
CA PHE A 33 11.22 -9.10 -8.59
C PHE A 33 11.39 -10.62 -8.52
N PHE A 34 10.38 -11.37 -8.09
CA PHE A 34 10.44 -12.83 -8.06
C PHE A 34 10.53 -13.43 -9.47
N ALA A 35 9.79 -12.89 -10.46
CA ALA A 35 9.91 -13.31 -11.85
C ALA A 35 11.35 -13.14 -12.38
N LYS A 36 11.97 -11.99 -12.12
CA LYS A 36 13.39 -11.74 -12.42
C LYS A 36 14.30 -12.73 -11.70
N ALA A 37 14.06 -13.02 -10.43
CA ALA A 37 14.87 -13.94 -9.63
C ALA A 37 14.81 -15.37 -10.16
N LEU A 38 13.66 -15.79 -10.66
CA LEU A 38 13.41 -17.13 -11.19
C LEU A 38 13.72 -17.25 -12.69
N ASP A 39 13.99 -16.14 -13.38
CA ASP A 39 14.18 -16.06 -14.84
C ASP A 39 12.97 -16.60 -15.61
N VAL A 40 11.77 -16.16 -15.21
CA VAL A 40 10.47 -16.52 -15.82
C VAL A 40 9.66 -15.28 -16.18
N ASP A 41 8.64 -15.44 -17.04
CA ASP A 41 7.68 -14.37 -17.32
C ASP A 41 6.82 -14.09 -16.06
N GLU A 42 6.58 -12.81 -15.73
CA GLU A 42 5.73 -12.46 -14.57
C GLU A 42 4.31 -13.00 -14.68
N GLN A 43 3.82 -13.24 -15.91
CA GLN A 43 2.50 -13.82 -16.16
C GLN A 43 2.40 -15.31 -15.79
N GLU A 44 3.53 -16.01 -15.67
CA GLU A 44 3.58 -17.40 -15.23
C GLU A 44 3.53 -17.53 -13.69
N LEU A 45 3.66 -16.42 -12.97
CA LEU A 45 3.62 -16.40 -11.51
C LEU A 45 2.27 -15.89 -11.00
N GLU A 46 1.82 -16.48 -9.91
CA GLU A 46 0.70 -15.97 -9.11
C GLU A 46 1.23 -15.66 -7.71
N LEU A 47 1.32 -14.37 -7.37
CA LEU A 47 1.73 -13.91 -6.04
C LEU A 47 0.50 -13.56 -5.22
N ASN A 48 0.30 -14.28 -4.14
CA ASN A 48 -0.71 -14.00 -3.14
C ASN A 48 -0.09 -13.19 -1.99
N SER A 49 -0.63 -12.02 -1.73
CA SER A 49 -0.20 -11.16 -0.62
C SER A 49 -1.39 -10.67 0.19
N VAL A 50 -1.17 -10.31 1.46
CA VAL A 50 -2.21 -9.89 2.38
C VAL A 50 -1.70 -8.84 3.36
N GLY A 51 -2.54 -7.86 3.69
CA GLY A 51 -2.22 -6.83 4.67
C GLY A 51 -3.16 -5.65 4.61
N THR A 52 -2.61 -4.45 4.80
CA THR A 52 -3.28 -3.18 4.50
C THR A 52 -2.55 -2.53 3.33
N ASN A 53 -3.21 -1.61 2.63
CA ASN A 53 -2.63 -0.96 1.46
C ASN A 53 -1.20 -0.43 1.71
N HIS A 54 -0.26 -0.77 0.84
CA HIS A 54 1.18 -0.53 0.89
C HIS A 54 1.95 -1.26 2.00
N LEU A 55 1.27 -1.99 2.87
CA LEU A 55 1.87 -2.81 3.92
C LEU A 55 1.29 -4.22 3.84
N THR A 56 1.68 -4.92 2.80
CA THR A 56 1.27 -6.29 2.50
C THR A 56 2.43 -7.27 2.61
N TRP A 57 2.11 -8.55 2.76
CA TRP A 57 3.05 -9.64 3.02
C TRP A 57 2.74 -10.82 2.12
N ALA A 58 3.76 -11.40 1.50
CA ALA A 58 3.60 -12.58 0.67
C ALA A 58 3.18 -13.78 1.52
N ILE A 59 2.09 -14.42 1.09
CA ILE A 59 1.54 -15.64 1.73
C ILE A 59 1.56 -16.85 0.79
N GLY A 60 1.88 -16.66 -0.48
CA GLY A 60 2.01 -17.71 -1.48
C GLY A 60 2.60 -17.16 -2.77
N LEU A 61 3.37 -17.98 -3.47
CA LEU A 61 3.87 -17.74 -4.80
C LEU A 61 3.72 -19.03 -5.61
N GLU A 62 2.88 -19.02 -6.61
CA GLU A 62 2.68 -20.18 -7.47
C GLU A 62 3.34 -19.97 -8.84
N HIS A 63 3.97 -21.04 -9.34
CA HIS A 63 4.45 -21.14 -10.71
C HIS A 63 3.92 -22.44 -11.33
N ASN A 64 3.13 -22.32 -12.39
CA ASN A 64 2.48 -23.45 -13.06
C ASN A 64 1.67 -24.34 -12.08
N GLY A 65 0.96 -23.71 -11.11
CA GLY A 65 0.13 -24.40 -10.12
C GLY A 65 0.91 -25.09 -8.99
N LYS A 66 2.22 -24.86 -8.87
CA LYS A 66 3.06 -25.33 -7.76
C LYS A 66 3.40 -24.18 -6.85
N GLU A 67 3.13 -24.29 -5.56
CA GLU A 67 3.58 -23.35 -4.53
C GLU A 67 5.12 -23.39 -4.42
N ILE A 68 5.77 -22.21 -4.52
CA ILE A 68 7.24 -22.08 -4.56
C ILE A 68 7.78 -20.93 -3.71
N LEU A 69 6.98 -20.26 -2.89
CA LEU A 69 7.44 -19.08 -2.13
C LEU A 69 8.64 -19.37 -1.24
N GLU A 70 8.55 -20.43 -0.43
CA GLU A 70 9.59 -20.79 0.51
C GLU A 70 10.90 -21.15 -0.22
N GLU A 71 10.83 -22.01 -1.25
CA GLU A 71 12.02 -22.39 -2.02
C GLU A 71 12.65 -21.21 -2.76
N THR A 72 11.83 -20.25 -3.22
CA THR A 72 12.31 -19.02 -3.88
C THR A 72 13.04 -18.11 -2.91
N ILE A 73 12.50 -17.92 -1.72
CA ILE A 73 13.14 -17.08 -0.70
C ILE A 73 14.44 -17.75 -0.18
N GLU A 74 14.45 -19.06 0.00
CA GLU A 74 15.66 -19.81 0.36
C GLU A 74 16.74 -19.66 -0.71
N ASP A 75 16.40 -19.76 -2.00
CA ASP A 75 17.33 -19.57 -3.10
C ASP A 75 17.91 -18.16 -3.11
N LEU A 76 17.10 -17.13 -2.88
CA LEU A 76 17.53 -15.72 -2.80
C LEU A 76 18.57 -15.48 -1.70
N HIS A 77 18.57 -16.28 -0.63
CA HIS A 77 19.53 -16.16 0.48
C HIS A 77 20.84 -16.93 0.26
N ARG A 78 21.01 -17.60 -0.88
CA ARG A 78 22.29 -18.24 -1.24
C ARG A 78 23.36 -17.20 -1.58
N PRO A 79 24.64 -17.49 -1.30
CA PRO A 79 25.74 -16.55 -1.57
C PRO A 79 25.79 -16.06 -3.03
N GLU A 80 25.42 -16.91 -3.98
CA GLU A 80 25.42 -16.62 -5.41
C GLU A 80 24.36 -15.61 -5.83
N ARG A 81 23.32 -15.40 -4.99
CA ARG A 81 22.22 -14.47 -5.21
C ARG A 81 22.40 -13.12 -4.49
N LYS A 82 23.55 -12.89 -3.88
CA LYS A 82 23.80 -11.68 -3.06
C LYS A 82 23.54 -10.37 -3.78
N ASP A 83 23.88 -10.28 -5.05
CA ASP A 83 23.68 -9.05 -5.83
C ASP A 83 22.18 -8.80 -6.07
N LEU A 84 21.44 -9.86 -6.36
CA LEU A 84 19.99 -9.79 -6.56
C LEU A 84 19.25 -9.45 -5.25
N LEU A 85 19.62 -10.10 -4.15
CA LEU A 85 19.09 -9.78 -2.83
C LEU A 85 19.45 -8.35 -2.40
N GLY A 86 20.59 -7.83 -2.89
CA GLY A 86 21.03 -6.44 -2.67
C GLY A 86 20.16 -5.38 -3.37
N GLU A 87 19.33 -5.75 -4.33
CA GLU A 87 18.33 -4.85 -4.96
C GLU A 87 17.14 -4.58 -4.05
N VAL A 88 16.88 -5.44 -3.07
CA VAL A 88 15.75 -5.37 -2.14
C VAL A 88 16.21 -5.42 -0.67
N PRO A 89 17.07 -4.47 -0.23
CA PRO A 89 17.72 -4.54 1.07
C PRO A 89 16.78 -4.37 2.26
N VAL A 90 15.66 -3.65 2.10
CA VAL A 90 14.65 -3.48 3.14
C VAL A 90 13.85 -4.77 3.30
N SER A 91 13.30 -5.27 2.18
CA SER A 91 12.54 -6.53 2.16
C SER A 91 13.33 -7.70 2.74
N ALA A 92 14.60 -7.84 2.35
CA ALA A 92 15.47 -8.89 2.86
C ALA A 92 15.71 -8.79 4.38
N ARG A 93 15.88 -7.58 4.91
CA ARG A 93 16.07 -7.34 6.35
C ARG A 93 14.79 -7.57 7.14
N ILE A 94 13.64 -7.14 6.60
CA ILE A 94 12.34 -7.40 7.20
C ILE A 94 12.05 -8.90 7.22
N TYR A 95 12.25 -9.61 6.12
CA TYR A 95 12.11 -11.06 6.11
C TYR A 95 12.99 -11.74 7.16
N LYS A 96 14.25 -11.36 7.26
CA LYS A 96 15.17 -11.89 8.28
C LYS A 96 14.67 -11.66 9.71
N ALA A 97 14.01 -10.52 9.96
CA ALA A 97 13.53 -10.15 11.29
C ALA A 97 12.16 -10.79 11.63
N PHE A 98 11.27 -10.86 10.68
CA PHE A 98 9.87 -11.24 10.89
C PHE A 98 9.48 -12.61 10.31
N GLY A 99 10.32 -13.20 9.46
CA GLY A 99 10.08 -14.51 8.85
C GLY A 99 8.99 -14.51 7.75
N VAL A 100 8.52 -13.33 7.33
CA VAL A 100 7.54 -13.15 6.25
C VAL A 100 8.05 -12.09 5.30
N TRP A 101 7.90 -12.31 4.00
CA TRP A 101 8.37 -11.38 2.97
C TRP A 101 7.38 -10.24 2.76
N PRO A 102 7.78 -8.97 2.94
CA PRO A 102 6.90 -7.83 2.65
C PRO A 102 6.76 -7.63 1.14
N THR A 103 5.62 -7.13 0.68
CA THR A 103 5.37 -6.86 -0.73
C THR A 103 5.19 -5.38 -1.02
N GLY A 104 5.82 -4.88 -2.08
CA GLY A 104 5.80 -3.48 -2.49
C GLY A 104 7.17 -2.98 -2.94
N THR A 105 7.29 -1.65 -3.09
CA THR A 105 8.59 -0.99 -3.31
C THR A 105 9.34 -0.85 -2.00
N GLU A 106 10.67 -0.87 -2.06
CA GLU A 106 11.54 -0.73 -0.90
C GLU A 106 11.27 0.56 -0.12
N GLU A 107 10.99 1.67 -0.82
CA GLU A 107 10.66 2.97 -0.24
C GLU A 107 9.36 2.89 0.57
N HIS A 108 8.30 2.32 -0.01
CA HIS A 108 7.02 2.21 0.70
C HIS A 108 7.08 1.24 1.88
N ILE A 109 7.79 0.12 1.75
CA ILE A 109 8.02 -0.78 2.88
C ILE A 109 8.76 -0.04 4.00
N ALA A 110 9.82 0.72 3.66
CA ALA A 110 10.62 1.46 4.63
C ALA A 110 9.81 2.51 5.41
N GLU A 111 8.80 3.15 4.78
CA GLU A 111 7.94 4.16 5.41
C GLU A 111 7.15 3.62 6.63
N PHE A 112 6.93 2.32 6.70
CA PHE A 112 6.20 1.69 7.80
C PHE A 112 7.07 1.29 8.98
N PHE A 113 8.40 1.48 8.88
CA PHE A 113 9.36 1.05 9.91
C PHE A 113 10.36 2.15 10.20
N ASN A 114 10.56 2.48 11.46
CA ASN A 114 11.51 3.51 11.89
C ASN A 114 12.99 3.08 11.86
N TYR A 115 13.31 1.98 11.15
CA TYR A 115 14.66 1.40 11.13
C TYR A 115 15.46 1.79 9.88
N PHE A 116 14.81 2.33 8.86
CA PHE A 116 15.40 2.48 7.52
C PHE A 116 15.59 3.93 7.08
N LEU A 117 14.70 4.83 7.53
CA LEU A 117 14.73 6.26 7.17
C LEU A 117 15.31 7.09 8.33
N THR A 118 16.51 6.72 8.78
CA THR A 118 17.17 7.32 9.94
C THR A 118 18.37 8.18 9.52
N PRO A 119 18.89 9.06 10.39
CA PRO A 119 20.14 9.77 10.14
C PRO A 119 21.31 8.83 9.86
N GLU A 120 21.37 7.67 10.52
CA GLU A 120 22.44 6.67 10.38
C GLU A 120 22.41 5.97 9.02
N THR A 121 21.26 5.93 8.35
CA THR A 121 21.10 5.40 6.98
C THR A 121 21.09 6.50 5.93
N ASN A 122 21.45 7.74 6.33
CA ASN A 122 21.38 8.91 5.45
C ASN A 122 19.95 9.06 4.84
N GLY A 123 18.90 8.91 5.69
CA GLY A 123 17.51 8.93 5.24
C GLY A 123 17.15 7.81 4.25
N GLY A 124 17.86 6.68 4.30
CA GLY A 124 17.65 5.55 3.40
C GLY A 124 18.52 5.55 2.15
N ALA A 125 19.26 6.62 1.87
CA ALA A 125 20.13 6.69 0.68
C ALA A 125 21.20 5.60 0.67
N ASP A 126 21.74 5.22 1.84
CA ASP A 126 22.73 4.15 1.99
C ASP A 126 22.16 2.74 1.69
N LEU A 127 20.83 2.66 1.57
CA LEU A 127 20.09 1.47 1.16
C LEU A 127 19.60 1.55 -0.30
N GLY A 128 20.11 2.53 -1.06
CA GLY A 128 19.71 2.75 -2.46
C GLY A 128 18.34 3.40 -2.65
N MET A 129 17.66 3.77 -1.56
CA MET A 129 16.36 4.43 -1.65
C MET A 129 16.51 5.86 -2.15
N ARG A 130 15.60 6.28 -3.02
CA ARG A 130 15.53 7.64 -3.55
C ARG A 130 14.41 8.40 -2.88
N ILE A 131 14.74 9.18 -1.86
CA ILE A 131 13.78 10.16 -1.34
C ILE A 131 13.60 11.25 -2.40
N ARG A 132 12.43 11.27 -3.01
CA ARG A 132 12.09 12.27 -4.03
C ARG A 132 11.62 13.55 -3.35
N HIS A 133 12.53 14.49 -3.16
CA HIS A 133 12.13 15.86 -2.88
C HIS A 133 11.75 16.53 -4.20
N THR A 134 10.45 16.74 -4.42
CA THR A 134 9.99 17.53 -5.57
C THR A 134 10.08 19.00 -5.18
N SER A 135 10.95 19.77 -5.86
CA SER A 135 11.04 21.23 -5.65
C SER A 135 9.78 21.95 -6.14
N GLU A 136 9.55 23.18 -5.67
CA GLU A 136 8.45 24.02 -6.18
C GLU A 136 8.52 24.17 -7.70
N GLU A 137 9.70 24.42 -8.26
CA GLU A 137 9.91 24.51 -9.71
C GLU A 137 9.51 23.22 -10.46
N GLN A 138 9.79 22.04 -9.87
CA GLN A 138 9.38 20.77 -10.45
C GLN A 138 7.86 20.57 -10.34
N TRP A 139 7.23 21.05 -9.28
CA TRP A 139 5.78 21.04 -9.14
C TRP A 139 5.11 21.96 -10.15
N ASP A 140 5.63 23.19 -10.32
CA ASP A 140 5.13 24.16 -11.28
C ASP A 140 5.24 23.62 -12.70
N ALA A 141 6.41 23.07 -13.07
CA ALA A 141 6.60 22.46 -14.39
C ALA A 141 5.63 21.30 -14.66
N ARG A 142 5.36 20.44 -13.65
CA ARG A 142 4.36 19.37 -13.78
C ARG A 142 2.93 19.91 -13.89
N TRP A 143 2.66 21.01 -13.22
CA TRP A 143 1.35 21.65 -13.30
C TRP A 143 1.12 22.28 -14.68
N GLU A 144 2.09 23.03 -15.20
CA GLU A 144 2.06 23.58 -16.55
C GLU A 144 1.90 22.49 -17.62
N GLU A 145 2.61 21.37 -17.48
CA GLU A 145 2.43 20.22 -18.37
C GLU A 145 1.00 19.70 -18.33
N ARG A 146 0.41 19.51 -17.15
CA ARG A 146 -0.99 19.05 -17.00
C ARG A 146 -2.01 20.05 -17.52
N GLU A 147 -1.78 21.34 -17.33
CA GLU A 147 -2.62 22.39 -17.92
C GLU A 147 -2.55 22.35 -19.46
N SER A 148 -1.40 22.03 -20.02
CA SER A 148 -1.26 21.85 -21.47
C SER A 148 -2.11 20.67 -21.98
N TRP A 149 -2.23 19.58 -21.22
CA TRP A 149 -3.09 18.45 -21.57
C TRP A 149 -4.59 18.80 -21.53
N ALA A 150 -4.98 19.71 -20.64
CA ALA A 150 -6.37 20.20 -20.56
C ALA A 150 -6.73 21.17 -21.70
N SER A 151 -5.74 21.64 -22.47
CA SER A 151 -5.93 22.48 -23.66
C SER A 151 -5.87 21.62 -24.95
N ASP A 152 -4.93 21.88 -25.83
CA ASP A 152 -4.85 21.23 -27.14
C ASP A 152 -3.58 20.36 -27.32
N ALA A 153 -2.83 20.11 -26.27
CA ALA A 153 -1.64 19.28 -26.36
C ALA A 153 -1.98 17.80 -26.63
N PRO A 154 -1.18 17.08 -27.44
CA PRO A 154 -1.40 15.65 -27.66
C PRO A 154 -1.34 14.85 -26.37
N ILE A 155 -2.35 14.01 -26.12
CA ILE A 155 -2.46 13.15 -24.93
C ILE A 155 -2.32 11.67 -25.26
N ASP A 156 -1.91 11.32 -26.49
CA ASP A 156 -1.80 9.93 -26.93
C ASP A 156 -0.95 9.06 -26.00
N HIS A 157 0.09 9.64 -25.37
CA HIS A 157 0.93 8.98 -24.38
C HIS A 157 0.20 8.64 -23.06
N LEU A 158 -0.97 9.25 -22.79
CA LEU A 158 -1.80 8.97 -21.62
C LEU A 158 -2.87 7.92 -21.90
N LEU A 159 -3.06 7.54 -23.17
CA LEU A 159 -4.12 6.61 -23.58
C LEU A 159 -3.72 5.13 -23.43
N GLY A 160 -2.52 4.84 -22.95
CA GLY A 160 -2.09 3.48 -22.64
C GLY A 160 -2.80 2.91 -21.40
N PRO A 161 -2.87 1.56 -21.27
CA PRO A 161 -3.40 0.94 -20.06
C PRO A 161 -2.56 1.34 -18.85
N SER A 162 -3.21 1.67 -17.74
CA SER A 162 -2.54 2.07 -16.49
C SER A 162 -2.03 0.87 -15.68
N GLY A 163 -2.43 -0.35 -16.03
CA GLY A 163 -2.21 -1.55 -15.22
C GLY A 163 -3.29 -1.79 -14.18
N GLU A 164 -3.98 -0.75 -13.72
CA GLU A 164 -5.15 -0.88 -12.84
C GLU A 164 -6.37 -1.28 -13.68
N ASN A 165 -6.94 -2.46 -13.38
CA ASN A 165 -8.05 -3.06 -14.13
C ASN A 165 -9.42 -2.45 -13.76
N ALA A 166 -9.51 -1.12 -13.54
CA ALA A 166 -10.73 -0.48 -13.04
C ALA A 166 -11.95 -0.70 -13.95
N VAL A 167 -11.77 -0.66 -15.28
CA VAL A 167 -12.86 -0.85 -16.24
C VAL A 167 -13.33 -2.30 -16.23
N GLU A 168 -12.40 -3.24 -16.20
CA GLU A 168 -12.66 -4.68 -16.12
C GLU A 168 -13.40 -5.05 -14.83
N ILE A 169 -13.00 -4.45 -13.72
CA ILE A 169 -13.64 -4.62 -12.41
C ILE A 169 -15.08 -4.07 -12.46
N ILE A 170 -15.30 -2.88 -13.00
CA ILE A 170 -16.64 -2.32 -13.17
C ILE A 170 -17.48 -3.24 -14.06
N ALA A 171 -16.94 -3.73 -15.17
CA ALA A 171 -17.64 -4.64 -16.06
C ALA A 171 -18.02 -5.96 -15.39
N ALA A 172 -17.16 -6.50 -14.52
CA ALA A 172 -17.45 -7.70 -13.75
C ALA A 172 -18.53 -7.45 -12.68
N LEU A 173 -18.44 -6.32 -11.95
CA LEU A 173 -19.44 -5.91 -10.95
C LEU A 173 -20.83 -5.73 -11.57
N GLU A 174 -20.91 -5.20 -12.77
CA GLU A 174 -22.17 -5.01 -13.51
C GLU A 174 -22.64 -6.30 -14.22
N GLY A 175 -21.78 -7.33 -14.29
CA GLY A 175 -22.08 -8.60 -14.96
C GLY A 175 -22.00 -8.52 -16.48
N TYR A 176 -21.22 -7.59 -17.02
CA TYR A 176 -20.94 -7.49 -18.46
C TYR A 176 -19.77 -8.37 -18.90
N ARG A 177 -19.06 -8.96 -17.95
CA ARG A 177 -18.01 -9.95 -18.19
C ARG A 177 -18.03 -11.04 -17.11
N ASP A 178 -17.29 -12.13 -17.37
CA ASP A 178 -17.06 -13.20 -16.39
C ASP A 178 -16.33 -12.69 -15.15
N PRO A 179 -16.45 -13.37 -14.00
CA PRO A 179 -15.71 -13.05 -12.78
C PRO A 179 -14.22 -12.85 -13.03
N LEU A 180 -13.63 -11.91 -12.31
CA LEU A 180 -12.23 -11.51 -12.41
C LEU A 180 -11.53 -11.72 -11.09
N ASP A 181 -10.43 -12.46 -11.08
CA ASP A 181 -9.56 -12.57 -9.91
C ASP A 181 -8.59 -11.37 -9.90
N GLU A 182 -8.52 -10.64 -8.77
CA GLU A 182 -7.78 -9.39 -8.65
C GLU A 182 -7.35 -9.15 -7.19
N MET A 183 -6.26 -8.41 -7.00
CA MET A 183 -5.92 -7.87 -5.69
C MET A 183 -6.81 -6.68 -5.37
N VAL A 184 -7.52 -6.75 -4.25
CA VAL A 184 -8.54 -5.78 -3.88
C VAL A 184 -8.36 -5.28 -2.45
N ASN A 185 -8.76 -4.03 -2.22
CA ASN A 185 -8.87 -3.47 -0.89
C ASN A 185 -10.35 -3.40 -0.48
N ILE A 186 -10.74 -4.22 0.49
CA ILE A 186 -12.11 -4.40 0.98
C ILE A 186 -12.15 -4.50 2.51
N PRO A 187 -13.31 -4.33 3.15
CA PRO A 187 -13.46 -4.63 4.59
C PRO A 187 -13.08 -6.07 4.92
N ASN A 188 -12.39 -6.26 6.02
CA ASN A 188 -11.92 -7.57 6.48
C ASN A 188 -13.07 -8.58 6.65
N ASN A 189 -14.15 -8.17 7.30
CA ASN A 189 -15.32 -9.04 7.55
C ASN A 189 -14.98 -10.45 8.05
N GLY A 190 -13.82 -10.63 8.70
CA GLY A 190 -13.34 -11.92 9.22
C GLY A 190 -12.50 -12.74 8.23
N LEU A 191 -12.09 -12.21 7.09
CA LEU A 191 -11.19 -12.87 6.15
C LEU A 191 -9.80 -13.10 6.76
N ILE A 192 -9.36 -12.17 7.61
CA ILE A 192 -8.20 -12.30 8.50
C ILE A 192 -8.76 -12.39 9.92
N ASP A 193 -8.68 -13.57 10.55
CA ASP A 193 -9.34 -13.88 11.82
C ASP A 193 -8.95 -12.95 12.97
N ASN A 194 -7.72 -12.48 12.99
CA ASN A 194 -7.13 -11.73 14.11
C ASN A 194 -6.90 -10.25 13.83
N LEU A 195 -7.62 -9.68 12.84
CA LEU A 195 -7.74 -8.24 12.62
C LEU A 195 -9.19 -7.75 12.80
N PRO A 196 -9.42 -6.45 13.10
CA PRO A 196 -10.77 -5.90 13.19
C PRO A 196 -11.59 -6.13 11.92
N HIS A 197 -12.87 -6.44 12.06
CA HIS A 197 -13.78 -6.73 10.93
C HIS A 197 -13.94 -5.55 9.97
N GLU A 198 -13.88 -4.34 10.48
CA GLU A 198 -14.02 -3.09 9.74
C GLU A 198 -12.73 -2.60 9.06
N ALA A 199 -11.58 -3.20 9.37
CA ALA A 199 -10.30 -2.84 8.75
C ALA A 199 -10.38 -3.00 7.23
N ILE A 200 -9.84 -2.05 6.48
CA ILE A 200 -9.65 -2.22 5.04
C ILE A 200 -8.36 -3.01 4.83
N ILE A 201 -8.52 -4.17 4.26
CA ILE A 201 -7.42 -5.09 3.99
C ILE A 201 -7.21 -5.26 2.48
N GLU A 202 -5.97 -5.46 2.08
CA GLU A 202 -5.56 -5.78 0.72
C GLU A 202 -5.25 -7.28 0.64
N LEU A 203 -5.91 -7.97 -0.28
CA LEU A 203 -5.81 -9.42 -0.45
C LEU A 203 -6.31 -9.85 -1.83
N PRO A 204 -6.00 -11.10 -2.26
CA PRO A 204 -6.64 -11.69 -3.43
C PRO A 204 -8.15 -11.79 -3.24
N GLY A 205 -8.90 -11.40 -4.26
CA GLY A 205 -10.35 -11.47 -4.26
C GLY A 205 -10.90 -11.79 -5.64
N ARG A 206 -12.14 -12.24 -5.68
CA ARG A 206 -12.88 -12.53 -6.89
C ARG A 206 -13.98 -11.50 -7.09
N VAL A 207 -13.87 -10.70 -8.12
CA VAL A 207 -14.88 -9.71 -8.49
C VAL A 207 -15.97 -10.43 -9.25
N VAL A 208 -17.18 -10.38 -8.71
CA VAL A 208 -18.37 -11.03 -9.26
C VAL A 208 -19.47 -10.01 -9.48
N LYS A 209 -20.53 -10.38 -10.20
CA LYS A 209 -21.68 -9.50 -10.35
C LYS A 209 -22.27 -9.10 -8.98
N GLY A 210 -22.24 -7.79 -8.72
CA GLY A 210 -22.80 -7.19 -7.51
C GLY A 210 -21.88 -7.15 -6.30
N GLY A 211 -20.62 -7.63 -6.39
CA GLY A 211 -19.71 -7.55 -5.25
C GLY A 211 -18.33 -8.15 -5.46
N VAL A 212 -17.60 -8.25 -4.36
CA VAL A 212 -16.27 -8.85 -4.32
C VAL A 212 -16.24 -9.89 -3.22
N GLU A 213 -15.75 -11.07 -3.55
CA GLU A 213 -15.54 -12.20 -2.65
C GLU A 213 -14.05 -12.26 -2.31
N GLY A 214 -13.67 -11.95 -1.07
CA GLY A 214 -12.30 -12.10 -0.59
C GLY A 214 -11.99 -13.55 -0.23
N ILE A 215 -10.72 -13.92 -0.33
CA ILE A 215 -10.25 -15.25 0.08
C ILE A 215 -10.00 -15.23 1.59
N SER A 216 -10.52 -16.24 2.32
CA SER A 216 -10.25 -16.40 3.75
C SER A 216 -8.78 -16.79 3.97
N ILE A 217 -8.08 -16.00 4.79
CA ILE A 217 -6.65 -16.15 5.06
C ILE A 217 -6.40 -16.89 6.38
N GLY A 218 -7.35 -16.82 7.33
CA GLY A 218 -7.12 -17.25 8.70
C GLY A 218 -6.28 -16.26 9.51
N PRO A 219 -5.66 -16.66 10.63
CA PRO A 219 -4.90 -15.77 11.48
C PRO A 219 -3.50 -15.49 10.93
N LEU A 220 -3.09 -14.24 10.94
CA LEU A 220 -1.72 -13.83 10.63
C LEU A 220 -0.76 -14.13 11.78
N PRO A 221 0.55 -14.33 11.50
CA PRO A 221 1.59 -14.41 12.52
C PRO A 221 1.52 -13.20 13.47
N MET A 222 1.76 -13.43 14.77
CA MET A 222 1.56 -12.40 15.81
C MET A 222 2.31 -11.09 15.52
N ALA A 223 3.54 -11.16 15.07
CA ALA A 223 4.34 -9.97 14.77
C ALA A 223 3.74 -9.14 13.60
N VAL A 224 3.33 -9.81 12.53
CA VAL A 224 2.67 -9.18 11.38
C VAL A 224 1.33 -8.57 11.79
N ARG A 225 0.52 -9.32 12.54
CA ARG A 225 -0.75 -8.84 13.09
C ARG A 225 -0.57 -7.56 13.91
N GLU A 226 0.44 -7.47 14.79
CA GLU A 226 0.68 -6.28 15.62
C GLU A 226 1.03 -5.05 14.77
N ILE A 227 1.88 -5.21 13.76
CA ILE A 227 2.24 -4.14 12.83
C ILE A 227 0.98 -3.64 12.11
N LEU A 228 0.17 -4.54 11.57
CA LEU A 228 -1.07 -4.19 10.86
C LEU A 228 -2.12 -3.59 11.80
N SER A 229 -2.29 -4.14 13.01
CA SER A 229 -3.25 -3.62 14.01
C SER A 229 -2.93 -2.17 14.38
N ARG A 230 -1.64 -1.84 14.53
CA ARG A 230 -1.20 -0.47 14.79
C ARG A 230 -1.62 0.47 13.64
N ARG A 231 -1.45 0.06 12.38
CA ARG A 231 -1.86 0.85 11.20
C ARG A 231 -3.37 0.99 11.09
N VAL A 232 -4.12 -0.08 11.32
CA VAL A 232 -5.58 -0.02 11.35
C VAL A 232 -6.06 0.96 12.43
N THR A 233 -5.48 0.90 13.63
CA THR A 233 -5.81 1.84 14.71
C THR A 233 -5.47 3.29 14.33
N GLN A 234 -4.32 3.53 13.72
CA GLN A 234 -3.93 4.86 13.22
C GLN A 234 -4.95 5.39 12.20
N GLN A 235 -5.35 4.57 11.23
CA GLN A 235 -6.32 4.94 10.20
C GLN A 235 -7.68 5.32 10.80
N GLU A 236 -8.21 4.54 11.76
CA GLU A 236 -9.48 4.87 12.42
C GLU A 236 -9.39 6.20 13.19
N ILE A 237 -8.31 6.45 13.93
CA ILE A 237 -8.09 7.72 14.63
C ILE A 237 -8.01 8.91 13.65
N GLN A 238 -7.32 8.73 12.54
CA GLN A 238 -7.20 9.76 11.49
C GLN A 238 -8.55 10.08 10.84
N ILE A 239 -9.37 9.06 10.60
CA ILE A 239 -10.73 9.23 10.06
C ILE A 239 -11.60 9.98 11.06
N ASP A 240 -11.57 9.60 12.36
CA ASP A 240 -12.31 10.29 13.41
C ASP A 240 -11.89 11.75 13.52
N ALA A 241 -10.59 12.03 13.48
CA ALA A 241 -10.06 13.40 13.46
C ALA A 241 -10.56 14.21 12.26
N ALA A 242 -10.50 13.62 11.06
CA ALA A 242 -10.92 14.29 9.84
C ALA A 242 -12.43 14.59 9.81
N LEU A 243 -13.24 13.70 10.35
CA LEU A 243 -14.70 13.86 10.41
C LEU A 243 -15.18 14.83 11.50
N SER A 244 -14.50 14.85 12.64
CA SER A 244 -14.84 15.73 13.77
C SER A 244 -14.19 17.11 13.72
N GLY A 245 -13.01 17.24 13.10
CA GLY A 245 -12.15 18.42 13.21
C GLY A 245 -11.39 18.48 14.55
N ASP A 246 -11.31 17.36 15.27
CA ASP A 246 -10.65 17.27 16.58
C ASP A 246 -9.12 17.22 16.41
N ARG A 247 -8.47 18.31 16.83
CA ARG A 247 -7.01 18.49 16.76
C ARG A 247 -6.25 17.48 17.63
N ASP A 248 -6.80 17.12 18.78
CA ASP A 248 -6.15 16.17 19.69
C ASP A 248 -6.20 14.74 19.12
N LEU A 249 -7.27 14.38 18.42
CA LEU A 249 -7.33 13.15 17.66
C LEU A 249 -6.33 13.16 16.50
N ALA A 250 -6.20 14.27 15.77
CA ALA A 250 -5.22 14.40 14.70
C ALA A 250 -3.78 14.22 15.21
N LEU A 251 -3.45 14.86 16.33
CA LEU A 251 -2.15 14.68 16.99
C LEU A 251 -1.94 13.22 17.42
N ARG A 252 -2.96 12.60 18.00
CA ARG A 252 -2.91 11.18 18.39
C ARG A 252 -2.65 10.27 17.18
N GLY A 253 -3.30 10.54 16.06
CA GLY A 253 -3.07 9.80 14.79
C GLY A 253 -1.63 9.90 14.30
N LEU A 254 -1.00 11.09 14.42
CA LEU A 254 0.43 11.27 14.11
C LEU A 254 1.33 10.45 15.03
N LEU A 255 1.02 10.41 16.33
CA LEU A 255 1.82 9.67 17.33
C LEU A 255 1.75 8.14 17.17
N PHE A 256 0.81 7.62 16.37
CA PHE A 256 0.78 6.22 15.97
C PHE A 256 1.67 5.91 14.75
N ASP A 257 2.24 6.95 14.12
CA ASP A 257 3.19 6.75 13.03
C ASP A 257 4.59 6.44 13.58
N ASP A 258 5.19 5.34 13.11
CA ASP A 258 6.49 4.89 13.60
C ASP A 258 7.64 5.83 13.21
N GLN A 259 7.44 6.69 12.19
CA GLN A 259 8.41 7.72 11.81
C GLN A 259 8.40 8.91 12.78
N ILE A 260 7.36 9.07 13.60
CA ILE A 260 7.24 10.16 14.57
C ILE A 260 7.87 9.73 15.90
N THR A 261 9.01 10.29 16.23
CA THR A 261 9.79 9.92 17.43
C THR A 261 9.78 10.97 18.53
N SER A 262 9.14 12.14 18.32
CA SER A 262 9.04 13.24 19.31
C SER A 262 7.65 13.85 19.30
N LEU A 263 7.10 14.13 20.48
CA LEU A 263 5.82 14.82 20.65
C LEU A 263 5.88 16.25 20.07
N GLU A 264 6.97 16.96 20.32
CA GLU A 264 7.16 18.33 19.85
C GLU A 264 7.21 18.37 18.30
N VAL A 265 7.83 17.37 17.67
CA VAL A 265 7.87 17.26 16.21
C VAL A 265 6.47 16.94 15.68
N ALA A 266 5.71 16.05 16.32
CA ALA A 266 4.33 15.76 15.94
C ALA A 266 3.44 17.01 15.98
N GLU A 267 3.56 17.82 17.04
CA GLU A 267 2.82 19.08 17.17
C GLU A 267 3.19 20.09 16.08
N GLN A 268 4.48 20.24 15.78
CA GLN A 268 4.96 21.11 14.69
C GLN A 268 4.46 20.67 13.31
N ILE A 269 4.49 19.36 13.03
CA ILE A 269 3.97 18.79 11.77
C ILE A 269 2.47 19.06 11.68
N LEU A 270 1.72 18.82 12.74
CA LEU A 270 0.27 19.07 12.77
C LEU A 270 -0.04 20.55 12.51
N ASP A 271 0.60 21.47 13.22
CA ASP A 271 0.38 22.90 13.07
C ASP A 271 0.70 23.38 11.65
N ALA A 272 1.84 22.96 11.11
CA ALA A 272 2.23 23.29 9.74
C ALA A 272 1.24 22.72 8.71
N SER A 273 0.80 21.49 8.89
CA SER A 273 -0.13 20.82 7.99
C SER A 273 -1.52 21.46 8.01
N LEU A 274 -2.06 21.76 9.20
CA LEU A 274 -3.35 22.43 9.31
C LEU A 274 -3.31 23.83 8.72
N LYS A 275 -2.25 24.58 8.98
CA LYS A 275 -2.06 25.92 8.40
C LYS A 275 -1.95 25.89 6.86
N ALA A 276 -1.17 24.98 6.32
CA ALA A 276 -0.98 24.87 4.87
C ALA A 276 -2.28 24.48 4.14
N ASN A 277 -3.16 23.73 4.81
CA ASN A 277 -4.39 23.20 4.23
C ASN A 277 -5.66 23.88 4.80
N GLU A 278 -5.54 24.99 5.49
CA GLU A 278 -6.64 25.69 6.20
C GLU A 278 -7.91 25.83 5.35
N LYS A 279 -7.78 26.29 4.11
CA LYS A 279 -8.94 26.45 3.21
C LYS A 279 -9.67 25.17 2.85
N TYR A 280 -9.04 24.01 3.03
CA TYR A 280 -9.61 22.69 2.74
C TYR A 280 -10.09 21.95 3.99
N LEU A 281 -9.74 22.45 5.17
CA LEU A 281 -9.97 21.81 6.45
C LEU A 281 -10.87 22.68 7.38
N PRO A 282 -12.10 23.07 6.93
CA PRO A 282 -12.93 24.00 7.68
C PRO A 282 -13.40 23.47 9.04
N ARG A 283 -13.30 22.16 9.27
CA ARG A 283 -13.66 21.55 10.57
C ARG A 283 -12.62 21.71 11.65
N PHE A 284 -11.37 22.08 11.31
CA PHE A 284 -10.28 22.31 12.24
C PHE A 284 -10.09 23.80 12.59
N LEU A 285 -11.00 24.69 12.14
CA LEU A 285 -10.97 26.14 12.36
C LEU A 285 -11.73 26.54 13.61
#